data_41656e709d36e586f9739e906952a94e
#
_entry.id   41656e709d36e586f9739e906952a94e
#
_cell.length_a   1.000
_cell.length_b   1.000
_cell.length_c   1.000
_cell.angle_alpha   90.00
_cell.angle_beta   90.00
_cell.angle_gamma   90.00
#
_symmetry.space_group_name_H-M   'P 1'
#
loop_
_entity.id
_entity.type
_entity.pdbx_description
1 polymer ?
#
loop_
_entity_poly.entity_id
_entity_poly.type
_entity_poly.pdbx_seq_one_letter_code
_entity_poly.pdbx_strand_id
1 'polypeptide(L)'
;RVARVNGQLMINPTFSQMEGADIDIMVAATYDNIMMVEGEMNEVSEKDMLEAIKYAHEEIKIQCQAQMELMQEVGKVEKRTYCHERNDEALREAVRAYCYDKCYAIAKAGTAKHERSDAFDALREEFLATLPEEEREEQAPLVARYYHDVEKEAMRRMILDEGVRLDGRT
;
A
#
# COMPACT_ATOMS: atom_id res chain seq x y z
N ARG A 1 -7.65 -11.58 -10.65
CA ARG A 1 -7.49 -10.66 -11.79
C ARG A 1 -8.70 -10.71 -12.69
N VAL A 2 -9.15 -9.58 -13.18
CA VAL A 2 -10.21 -9.45 -14.17
C VAL A 2 -9.69 -8.60 -15.33
N ALA A 3 -9.90 -9.10 -16.55
CA ALA A 3 -9.69 -8.30 -17.74
C ALA A 3 -10.98 -8.25 -18.58
N ARG A 4 -11.13 -7.18 -19.36
CA ARG A 4 -12.16 -7.11 -20.40
C ARG A 4 -11.49 -7.09 -21.76
N VAL A 5 -11.82 -8.06 -22.59
CA VAL A 5 -11.29 -8.21 -23.94
C VAL A 5 -12.47 -8.35 -24.90
N ASN A 6 -12.51 -7.53 -25.95
CA ASN A 6 -13.60 -7.51 -26.92
C ASN A 6 -15.00 -7.36 -26.26
N GLY A 7 -15.09 -6.58 -25.18
CA GLY A 7 -16.30 -6.33 -24.42
C GLY A 7 -16.71 -7.46 -23.46
N GLN A 8 -15.92 -8.52 -23.30
CA GLN A 8 -16.20 -9.65 -22.42
C GLN A 8 -15.28 -9.64 -21.20
N LEU A 9 -15.85 -9.75 -20.01
CA LEU A 9 -15.10 -9.91 -18.76
C LEU A 9 -14.58 -11.34 -18.62
N MET A 10 -13.34 -11.48 -18.21
CA MET A 10 -12.65 -12.74 -17.99
C MET A 10 -11.96 -12.77 -16.62
N ILE A 11 -12.07 -13.89 -15.92
CA ILE A 11 -11.37 -14.13 -14.66
C ILE A 11 -10.03 -14.81 -14.94
N ASN A 12 -8.97 -14.31 -14.32
CA ASN A 12 -7.63 -14.86 -14.40
C ASN A 12 -7.18 -15.19 -15.83
N PRO A 13 -7.32 -14.25 -16.79
CA PRO A 13 -6.89 -14.48 -18.16
C PRO A 13 -5.38 -14.73 -18.21
N THR A 14 -4.95 -15.51 -19.19
CA THR A 14 -3.53 -15.67 -19.53
C THR A 14 -3.00 -14.37 -20.16
N PHE A 15 -1.67 -14.19 -20.19
CA PHE A 15 -1.06 -13.01 -20.82
C PHE A 15 -1.47 -12.85 -22.29
N SER A 16 -1.56 -13.94 -23.03
CA SER A 16 -2.00 -13.89 -24.43
C SER A 16 -3.49 -13.52 -24.60
N GLN A 17 -4.33 -13.86 -23.62
CA GLN A 17 -5.74 -13.48 -23.63
C GLN A 17 -5.97 -12.01 -23.23
N MET A 18 -5.03 -11.40 -22.51
CA MET A 18 -5.11 -9.98 -22.14
C MET A 18 -4.68 -9.02 -23.26
N GLU A 19 -4.18 -9.56 -24.36
CA GLU A 19 -3.76 -8.73 -25.49
C GLU A 19 -4.95 -7.93 -26.04
N GLY A 20 -4.86 -6.60 -25.97
CA GLY A 20 -5.94 -5.70 -26.35
C GLY A 20 -7.04 -5.50 -25.29
N ALA A 21 -6.80 -5.88 -24.02
CA ALA A 21 -7.71 -5.59 -22.92
C ALA A 21 -7.88 -4.07 -22.72
N ASP A 22 -9.11 -3.63 -22.50
CA ASP A 22 -9.43 -2.24 -22.13
C ASP A 22 -9.70 -2.08 -20.62
N ILE A 23 -9.84 -3.18 -19.88
CA ILE A 23 -9.82 -3.26 -18.43
C ILE A 23 -8.85 -4.37 -18.05
N ASP A 24 -7.93 -4.08 -17.13
CA ASP A 24 -7.05 -5.04 -16.48
C ASP A 24 -6.92 -4.64 -15.01
N ILE A 25 -7.65 -5.33 -14.13
CA ILE A 25 -7.70 -5.01 -12.70
C ILE A 25 -7.39 -6.22 -11.83
N MET A 26 -6.74 -5.93 -10.71
CA MET A 26 -6.56 -6.86 -9.60
C MET A 26 -7.54 -6.48 -8.50
N VAL A 27 -8.32 -7.43 -8.03
CA VAL A 27 -9.27 -7.24 -6.93
C VAL A 27 -8.92 -8.18 -5.80
N ALA A 28 -8.84 -7.64 -4.58
CA ALA A 28 -8.78 -8.42 -3.37
C ALA A 28 -10.05 -8.18 -2.53
N ALA A 29 -10.61 -9.24 -2.00
CA ALA A 29 -11.85 -9.16 -1.23
C ALA A 29 -11.91 -10.25 -0.16
N THR A 30 -12.73 -10.02 0.85
CA THR A 30 -13.28 -11.06 1.72
C THR A 30 -14.60 -11.58 1.12
N TYR A 31 -15.29 -12.48 1.82
CA TYR A 31 -16.61 -12.93 1.40
C TYR A 31 -17.60 -11.76 1.26
N ASP A 32 -17.55 -10.79 2.17
CA ASP A 32 -18.54 -9.70 2.23
C ASP A 32 -18.02 -8.36 1.69
N ASN A 33 -16.71 -8.12 1.65
CA ASN A 33 -16.15 -6.79 1.44
C ASN A 33 -15.02 -6.76 0.42
N ILE A 34 -15.07 -5.76 -0.48
CA ILE A 34 -13.93 -5.42 -1.34
C ILE A 34 -12.86 -4.72 -0.49
N MET A 35 -11.64 -5.20 -0.56
CA MET A 35 -10.51 -4.69 0.23
C MET A 35 -9.51 -3.89 -0.59
N MET A 36 -9.32 -4.24 -1.87
CA MET A 36 -8.37 -3.58 -2.74
C MET A 36 -8.84 -3.68 -4.19
N VAL A 37 -8.65 -2.62 -4.93
CA VAL A 37 -8.77 -2.60 -6.40
C VAL A 37 -7.59 -1.79 -6.94
N GLU A 38 -6.84 -2.37 -7.85
CA GLU A 38 -5.78 -1.68 -8.58
C GLU A 38 -5.74 -2.17 -10.03
N GLY A 39 -5.20 -1.39 -10.93
CA GLY A 39 -5.04 -1.82 -12.31
C GLY A 39 -4.98 -0.66 -13.30
N GLU A 40 -5.06 -1.03 -14.56
CA GLU A 40 -5.00 -0.13 -15.70
C GLU A 40 -6.26 -0.27 -16.56
N MET A 41 -6.70 0.83 -17.16
CA MET A 41 -7.86 0.82 -18.05
C MET A 41 -7.80 1.95 -19.07
N ASN A 42 -8.38 1.71 -20.24
CA ASN A 42 -8.40 2.64 -21.36
C ASN A 42 -9.68 3.48 -21.32
N GLU A 43 -9.75 4.46 -20.37
CA GLU A 43 -10.85 5.43 -20.26
C GLU A 43 -12.26 4.79 -20.28
N VAL A 44 -12.44 3.68 -19.54
CA VAL A 44 -13.72 3.01 -19.43
C VAL A 44 -14.68 3.77 -18.54
N SER A 45 -15.99 3.52 -18.68
CA SER A 45 -16.99 4.17 -17.83
C SER A 45 -16.96 3.65 -16.39
N GLU A 46 -17.38 4.50 -15.44
CA GLU A 46 -17.55 4.09 -14.03
C GLU A 46 -18.48 2.89 -13.88
N LYS A 47 -19.51 2.79 -14.75
CA LYS A 47 -20.43 1.66 -14.79
C LYS A 47 -19.70 0.37 -15.15
N ASP A 48 -18.88 0.39 -16.19
CA ASP A 48 -18.12 -0.79 -16.63
C ASP A 48 -17.13 -1.22 -15.56
N MET A 49 -16.46 -0.25 -14.92
CA MET A 49 -15.55 -0.51 -13.81
C MET A 49 -16.27 -1.19 -12.64
N LEU A 50 -17.45 -0.69 -12.27
CA LEU A 50 -18.25 -1.28 -11.21
C LEU A 50 -18.73 -2.70 -11.54
N GLU A 51 -19.07 -2.97 -12.80
CA GLU A 51 -19.42 -4.31 -13.28
C GLU A 51 -18.24 -5.26 -13.18
N ALA A 52 -17.06 -4.83 -13.57
CA ALA A 52 -15.84 -5.63 -13.46
C ALA A 52 -15.50 -5.98 -12.01
N ILE A 53 -15.62 -5.03 -11.09
CA ILE A 53 -15.38 -5.26 -9.66
C ILE A 53 -16.40 -6.24 -9.08
N LYS A 54 -17.68 -6.08 -9.39
CA LYS A 54 -18.73 -7.01 -8.95
C LYS A 54 -18.50 -8.41 -9.49
N TYR A 55 -18.16 -8.52 -10.76
CA TYR A 55 -17.85 -9.81 -11.40
C TYR A 55 -16.67 -10.50 -10.69
N ALA A 56 -15.60 -9.77 -10.39
CA ALA A 56 -14.50 -10.28 -9.61
C ALA A 56 -14.93 -10.78 -8.22
N HIS A 57 -15.78 -10.04 -7.54
CA HIS A 57 -16.21 -10.37 -6.18
C HIS A 57 -17.02 -11.67 -6.12
N GLU A 58 -17.90 -11.92 -7.07
CA GLU A 58 -18.65 -13.18 -7.11
C GLU A 58 -17.73 -14.40 -7.25
N GLU A 59 -16.69 -14.30 -8.07
CA GLU A 59 -15.68 -15.36 -8.21
C GLU A 59 -14.77 -15.52 -6.98
N ILE A 60 -14.46 -14.41 -6.30
CA ILE A 60 -13.71 -14.43 -5.04
C ILE A 60 -14.52 -15.11 -3.92
N LYS A 61 -15.83 -14.91 -3.87
CA LYS A 61 -16.71 -15.61 -2.90
C LYS A 61 -16.61 -17.13 -3.03
N ILE A 62 -16.50 -17.66 -4.25
CA ILE A 62 -16.32 -19.09 -4.48
C ILE A 62 -15.01 -19.57 -3.83
N GLN A 63 -13.92 -18.79 -3.99
CA GLN A 63 -12.63 -19.10 -3.38
C GLN A 63 -12.70 -19.01 -1.84
N CYS A 64 -13.37 -18.00 -1.31
CA CYS A 64 -13.60 -17.88 0.14
C CYS A 64 -14.41 -19.05 0.69
N GLN A 65 -15.44 -19.49 -0.04
CA GLN A 65 -16.25 -20.64 0.35
C GLN A 65 -15.41 -21.93 0.40
N ALA A 66 -14.57 -22.15 -0.61
CA ALA A 66 -13.69 -23.32 -0.62
C ALA A 66 -12.68 -23.32 0.56
N GLN A 67 -12.17 -22.15 0.96
CA GLN A 67 -11.32 -22.01 2.14
C GLN A 67 -12.09 -22.31 3.44
N MET A 68 -13.35 -21.88 3.53
CA MET A 68 -14.20 -22.16 4.68
C MET A 68 -14.53 -23.66 4.80
N GLU A 69 -14.81 -24.32 3.67
CA GLU A 69 -15.05 -25.75 3.61
C GLU A 69 -13.82 -26.55 4.03
N LEU A 70 -12.63 -26.18 3.52
CA LEU A 70 -11.36 -26.79 3.93
C LEU A 70 -11.12 -26.60 5.43
N MET A 71 -11.38 -25.40 5.97
CA MET A 71 -11.25 -25.14 7.40
C MET A 71 -12.18 -26.03 8.24
N GLN A 72 -13.40 -26.29 7.76
CA GLN A 72 -14.35 -27.18 8.44
C GLN A 72 -13.91 -28.64 8.38
N GLU A 73 -13.38 -29.10 7.23
CA GLU A 73 -12.90 -30.45 7.03
C GLU A 73 -11.66 -30.77 7.88
N VAL A 74 -10.72 -29.84 7.95
CA VAL A 74 -9.52 -29.95 8.81
C VAL A 74 -9.89 -29.88 10.30
N GLY A 75 -11.03 -29.30 10.61
CA GLY A 75 -11.48 -29.00 11.96
C GLY A 75 -10.94 -27.67 12.48
N LYS A 76 -11.59 -27.15 13.53
CA LYS A 76 -11.19 -25.87 14.12
C LYS A 76 -9.77 -25.99 14.68
N VAL A 77 -8.88 -25.23 14.09
CA VAL A 77 -7.52 -25.08 14.57
C VAL A 77 -7.43 -23.78 15.37
N GLU A 78 -6.97 -23.90 16.61
CA GLU A 78 -6.67 -22.72 17.40
C GLU A 78 -5.54 -21.92 16.75
N LYS A 79 -5.78 -20.63 16.53
CA LYS A 79 -4.76 -19.77 15.91
C LYS A 79 -3.59 -19.60 16.87
N ARG A 80 -2.39 -19.77 16.36
CA ARG A 80 -1.18 -19.51 17.12
C ARG A 80 -1.13 -18.03 17.50
N THR A 81 -0.86 -17.78 18.77
CA THR A 81 -0.52 -16.44 19.25
C THR A 81 0.98 -16.31 19.19
N TYR A 82 1.46 -15.37 18.39
CA TYR A 82 2.87 -15.06 18.32
C TYR A 82 3.07 -13.54 18.11
N CYS A 83 4.17 -13.03 18.62
CA CYS A 83 4.63 -11.68 18.32
C CYS A 83 6.15 -11.73 18.17
N HIS A 84 6.62 -11.39 16.98
CA HIS A 84 8.03 -11.23 16.67
C HIS A 84 8.40 -9.77 16.46
N GLU A 85 7.51 -8.85 16.84
CA GLU A 85 7.79 -7.44 16.73
C GLU A 85 8.90 -7.04 17.71
N ARG A 86 9.92 -6.43 17.14
CA ARG A 86 10.94 -5.71 17.91
C ARG A 86 10.52 -4.24 17.95
N ASN A 87 10.57 -3.66 19.13
CA ASN A 87 10.30 -2.24 19.34
C ASN A 87 11.46 -1.63 20.12
N ASP A 88 11.84 -0.44 19.72
CA ASP A 88 12.84 0.39 20.42
C ASP A 88 12.28 1.82 20.48
N GLU A 89 11.75 2.19 21.63
CA GLU A 89 11.12 3.49 21.82
C GLU A 89 12.14 4.63 21.81
N ALA A 90 13.38 4.39 22.26
CA ALA A 90 14.43 5.40 22.21
C ALA A 90 14.81 5.72 20.75
N LEU A 91 14.95 4.69 19.93
CA LEU A 91 15.19 4.85 18.49
C LEU A 91 14.00 5.52 17.79
N ARG A 92 12.75 5.15 18.15
CA ARG A 92 11.54 5.78 17.61
C ARG A 92 11.52 7.28 17.86
N GLU A 93 11.77 7.69 19.10
CA GLU A 93 11.84 9.10 19.47
C GLU A 93 13.00 9.83 18.79
N ALA A 94 14.16 9.19 18.63
CA ALA A 94 15.30 9.76 17.91
C ALA A 94 14.97 10.00 16.42
N VAL A 95 14.34 9.02 15.75
CA VAL A 95 13.87 9.16 14.35
C VAL A 95 12.88 10.31 14.25
N ARG A 96 11.91 10.37 15.17
CA ARG A 96 10.90 11.43 15.18
C ARG A 96 11.53 12.81 15.35
N ALA A 97 12.36 12.96 16.37
CA ALA A 97 13.00 14.24 16.68
C ALA A 97 13.89 14.76 15.55
N TYR A 98 14.57 13.85 14.85
CA TYR A 98 15.44 14.21 13.75
C TYR A 98 14.71 14.50 12.43
N CYS A 99 13.69 13.70 12.12
CA CYS A 99 13.10 13.65 10.78
C CYS A 99 11.80 14.43 10.62
N TYR A 100 11.01 14.64 11.70
CA TYR A 100 9.64 15.15 11.56
C TYR A 100 9.56 16.50 10.86
N ASP A 101 10.28 17.51 11.33
CA ASP A 101 10.25 18.87 10.76
C ASP A 101 10.82 18.88 9.33
N LYS A 102 11.81 18.06 9.05
CA LYS A 102 12.40 17.91 7.72
C LYS A 102 11.40 17.25 6.76
N CYS A 103 10.70 16.20 7.19
CA CYS A 103 9.61 15.58 6.42
C CYS A 103 8.50 16.59 6.11
N TYR A 104 8.12 17.38 7.09
CA TYR A 104 7.11 18.45 6.89
C TYR A 104 7.58 19.46 5.86
N ALA A 105 8.83 19.90 5.93
CA ALA A 105 9.41 20.85 4.96
C ALA A 105 9.46 20.26 3.54
N ILE A 106 9.88 18.99 3.38
CA ILE A 106 9.87 18.30 2.09
C ILE A 106 8.44 18.22 1.53
N ALA A 107 7.47 17.84 2.36
CA ALA A 107 6.07 17.76 1.94
C ALA A 107 5.54 19.12 1.48
N LYS A 108 5.90 20.21 2.19
CA LYS A 108 5.47 21.60 1.90
C LYS A 108 6.13 22.20 0.66
N ALA A 109 7.28 21.70 0.24
CA ALA A 109 8.06 22.25 -0.87
C ALA A 109 7.35 22.18 -2.24
N GLY A 110 6.31 21.35 -2.39
CA GLY A 110 5.50 21.27 -3.62
C GLY A 110 6.26 20.73 -4.83
N THR A 111 7.33 19.98 -4.63
CA THR A 111 8.15 19.41 -5.69
C THR A 111 7.44 18.28 -6.44
N ALA A 112 7.93 17.93 -7.62
CA ALA A 112 7.43 16.80 -8.40
C ALA A 112 7.52 15.48 -7.60
N LYS A 113 6.69 14.50 -7.95
CA LYS A 113 6.56 13.23 -7.19
C LYS A 113 7.91 12.52 -7.00
N HIS A 114 8.71 12.42 -8.05
CA HIS A 114 10.01 11.72 -7.98
C HIS A 114 11.00 12.49 -7.11
N GLU A 115 11.15 13.80 -7.32
CA GLU A 115 12.03 14.66 -6.51
C GLU A 115 11.68 14.59 -5.02
N ARG A 116 10.39 14.57 -4.70
CA ARG A 116 9.92 14.45 -3.33
C ARG A 116 10.22 13.06 -2.74
N SER A 117 10.04 12.00 -3.52
CA SER A 117 10.39 10.63 -3.11
C SER A 117 11.89 10.53 -2.81
N ASP A 118 12.72 11.03 -3.72
CA ASP A 118 14.18 11.02 -3.56
C ASP A 118 14.62 11.82 -2.33
N ALA A 119 13.95 12.95 -2.06
CA ALA A 119 14.25 13.76 -0.87
C ALA A 119 13.87 13.04 0.44
N PHE A 120 12.76 12.30 0.48
CA PHE A 120 12.40 11.47 1.63
C PHE A 120 13.38 10.32 1.82
N ASP A 121 13.77 9.63 0.75
CA ASP A 121 14.76 8.55 0.83
C ASP A 121 16.12 9.06 1.30
N ALA A 122 16.57 10.19 0.77
CA ALA A 122 17.82 10.83 1.21
C ALA A 122 17.82 11.20 2.69
N LEU A 123 16.68 11.70 3.22
CA LEU A 123 16.55 12.02 4.64
C LEU A 123 16.61 10.78 5.53
N ARG A 124 16.03 9.67 5.09
CA ARG A 124 16.11 8.40 5.81
C ARG A 124 17.56 7.91 5.89
N GLU A 125 18.28 7.96 4.78
CA GLU A 125 19.70 7.59 4.72
C GLU A 125 20.59 8.54 5.55
N GLU A 126 20.27 9.84 5.56
CA GLU A 126 20.93 10.83 6.41
C GLU A 126 20.80 10.47 7.90
N PHE A 127 19.58 10.08 8.33
CA PHE A 127 19.37 9.62 9.71
C PHE A 127 20.17 8.34 10.00
N LEU A 128 20.10 7.33 9.11
CA LEU A 128 20.86 6.08 9.27
C LEU A 128 22.36 6.34 9.42
N ALA A 129 22.89 7.31 8.68
CA ALA A 129 24.31 7.69 8.77
C ALA A 129 24.70 8.32 10.13
N THR A 130 23.73 8.78 10.93
CA THR A 130 24.00 9.27 12.30
C THR A 130 24.25 8.16 13.31
N LEU A 131 23.81 6.93 13.01
CA LEU A 131 24.02 5.77 13.88
C LEU A 131 25.45 5.22 13.75
N PRO A 132 25.98 4.55 14.80
CA PRO A 132 27.24 3.82 14.72
C PRO A 132 27.22 2.83 13.54
N GLU A 133 28.33 2.73 12.82
CA GLU A 133 28.40 1.91 11.60
C GLU A 133 28.04 0.44 11.86
N GLU A 134 28.48 -0.10 12.98
CA GLU A 134 28.22 -1.47 13.43
C GLU A 134 26.74 -1.76 13.73
N GLU A 135 25.93 -0.72 14.02
CA GLU A 135 24.51 -0.88 14.36
C GLU A 135 23.58 -0.65 13.17
N ARG A 136 24.06 0.01 12.11
CA ARG A 136 23.22 0.45 10.98
C ARG A 136 22.45 -0.66 10.32
N GLU A 137 23.12 -1.77 10.03
CA GLU A 137 22.49 -2.91 9.36
C GLU A 137 21.40 -3.55 10.23
N GLU A 138 21.65 -3.69 11.53
CA GLU A 138 20.66 -4.26 12.47
C GLU A 138 19.48 -3.32 12.71
N GLN A 139 19.73 -2.00 12.77
CA GLN A 139 18.70 -1.00 13.07
C GLN A 139 17.90 -0.54 11.83
N ALA A 140 18.42 -0.73 10.63
CA ALA A 140 17.82 -0.25 9.40
C ALA A 140 16.34 -0.65 9.24
N PRO A 141 15.88 -1.89 9.54
CA PRO A 141 14.48 -2.25 9.44
C PRO A 141 13.57 -1.48 10.43
N LEU A 142 14.06 -1.23 11.65
CA LEU A 142 13.33 -0.43 12.64
C LEU A 142 13.29 1.04 12.27
N VAL A 143 14.41 1.59 11.82
CA VAL A 143 14.48 2.96 11.31
C VAL A 143 13.51 3.14 10.14
N ALA A 144 13.48 2.25 9.18
CA ALA A 144 12.58 2.32 8.04
C ALA A 144 11.10 2.34 8.48
N ARG A 145 10.72 1.51 9.46
CA ARG A 145 9.36 1.47 10.00
C ARG A 145 8.99 2.76 10.72
N TYR A 146 9.84 3.24 11.62
CA TYR A 146 9.58 4.46 12.38
C TYR A 146 9.62 5.72 11.51
N TYR A 147 10.53 5.73 10.54
CA TYR A 147 10.60 6.80 9.55
C TYR A 147 9.34 6.89 8.71
N HIS A 148 8.82 5.75 8.23
CA HIS A 148 7.56 5.70 7.48
C HIS A 148 6.38 6.29 8.27
N ASP A 149 6.29 5.99 9.57
CA ASP A 149 5.26 6.56 10.44
C ASP A 149 5.40 8.08 10.56
N VAL A 150 6.64 8.56 10.74
CA VAL A 150 6.96 10.00 10.83
C VAL A 150 6.67 10.73 9.52
N GLU A 151 7.10 10.20 8.39
CA GLU A 151 6.84 10.72 7.06
C GLU A 151 5.33 10.86 6.81
N LYS A 152 4.59 9.78 7.06
CA LYS A 152 3.14 9.73 6.90
C LYS A 152 2.43 10.77 7.79
N GLU A 153 2.84 10.89 9.04
CA GLU A 153 2.26 11.88 9.97
C GLU A 153 2.57 13.30 9.51
N ALA A 154 3.82 13.59 9.17
CA ALA A 154 4.24 14.91 8.74
C ALA A 154 3.54 15.36 7.44
N MET A 155 3.41 14.47 6.45
CA MET A 155 2.67 14.75 5.22
C MET A 155 1.20 15.05 5.49
N ARG A 156 0.53 14.23 6.32
CA ARG A 156 -0.88 14.45 6.66
C ARG A 156 -1.08 15.74 7.45
N ARG A 157 -0.18 16.02 8.38
CA ARG A 157 -0.24 17.23 9.18
C ARG A 157 -0.04 18.47 8.31
N MET A 158 0.91 18.44 7.40
CA MET A 158 1.14 19.52 6.44
C MET A 158 -0.12 19.83 5.62
N ILE A 159 -0.80 18.80 5.10
CA ILE A 159 -2.05 19.00 4.33
C ILE A 159 -3.13 19.67 5.20
N LEU A 160 -3.27 19.26 6.46
CA LEU A 160 -4.27 19.83 7.36
C LEU A 160 -3.95 21.28 7.76
N ASP A 161 -2.69 21.59 7.99
CA ASP A 161 -2.25 22.91 8.43
C ASP A 161 -2.25 23.95 7.28
N GLU A 162 -1.82 23.51 6.10
CA GLU A 162 -1.66 24.42 4.95
C GLU A 162 -2.89 24.41 4.02
N GLY A 163 -3.79 23.44 4.12
CA GLY A 163 -4.96 23.29 3.25
C GLY A 163 -4.60 22.98 1.79
N VAL A 164 -3.38 22.51 1.54
CA VAL A 164 -2.86 22.20 0.20
C VAL A 164 -2.36 20.76 0.17
N ARG A 165 -2.71 20.01 -0.87
CA ARG A 165 -2.23 18.64 -1.08
C ARG A 165 -0.81 18.64 -1.67
N LEU A 166 -0.14 17.47 -1.60
CA LEU A 166 1.23 17.30 -2.12
C LEU A 166 1.37 17.61 -3.62
N ASP A 167 0.30 17.51 -4.37
CA ASP A 167 0.22 17.85 -5.81
C ASP A 167 -0.27 19.29 -6.09
N GLY A 168 -0.38 20.10 -5.04
CA GLY A 168 -0.75 21.53 -5.13
C GLY A 168 -2.26 21.79 -5.20
N ARG A 169 -3.12 20.79 -5.16
CA ARG A 169 -4.58 20.98 -5.10
C ARG A 169 -5.00 21.46 -3.71
N THR A 170 -6.01 22.32 -3.66
CA THR A 170 -6.64 22.85 -2.44
C THR A 170 -8.00 22.23 -2.19
#